data_0db9570d6f61c07b8ac881d8be4fa411
#
_entry.id   0db9570d6f61c07b8ac881d8be4fa411
#
_cell.length_a   1.000
_cell.length_b   1.000
_cell.length_c   1.000
_cell.angle_alpha   90.00
_cell.angle_beta   90.00
_cell.angle_gamma   90.00
#
_symmetry.space_group_name_H-M   'P 1'
#
loop_
_entity.id
_entity.type
_entity.pdbx_description
1 polymer ?
#
loop_
_entity_poly.entity_id
_entity_poly.type
_entity_poly.pdbx_seq_one_letter_code
_entity_poly.pdbx_strand_id
1 'polypeptide(L)'
;MYKLLLVSDKEDIRRLYADFDEWEKLGFEQPAVAANAQEGITLLRSKRFDAVSSLLSVSEGKKFFAYLSRRPEMLGMETARDEERLRRTISSARRTLSSKDAARQMKQVDDLTRALQGEFFCDLLRGAPYRAENIDERMHSLKMQSTQPDRPVAMASFRLPQGDYFLAEVWRYGRERLENALKNIFENGDERMHFVLLIINPHHMRLLGLPREDMTEQQVTEHMKMHLSRCQASLEAYFELALDIKRDVSYDSLYALGRENALRMAH
;
A
#
# COMPACT_ATOMS: atom_id res chain seq x y z
N MET A 1 13.75 -7.73 18.46
CA MET A 1 15.19 -7.72 18.13
C MET A 1 15.38 -8.20 16.71
N TYR A 2 16.36 -7.67 15.99
CA TYR A 2 16.65 -8.05 14.61
C TYR A 2 17.57 -9.27 14.54
N LYS A 3 17.45 -10.06 13.48
CA LYS A 3 18.24 -11.28 13.27
C LYS A 3 19.28 -11.07 12.17
N LEU A 4 20.53 -11.30 12.50
CA LEU A 4 21.67 -11.19 11.60
C LEU A 4 22.22 -12.57 11.24
N LEU A 5 22.53 -12.78 9.97
CA LEU A 5 23.33 -13.91 9.49
C LEU A 5 24.71 -13.39 9.08
N LEU A 6 25.77 -13.95 9.66
CA LEU A 6 27.14 -13.82 9.16
C LEU A 6 27.50 -15.03 8.31
N VAL A 7 28.02 -14.81 7.11
CA VAL A 7 28.59 -15.87 6.27
C VAL A 7 30.05 -15.52 5.94
N SER A 8 30.99 -16.26 6.50
CA SER A 8 32.41 -15.97 6.30
C SER A 8 33.26 -17.25 6.32
N ASP A 9 34.17 -17.37 5.32
CA ASP A 9 35.20 -18.39 5.30
C ASP A 9 36.40 -18.08 6.21
N LYS A 10 36.43 -16.86 6.81
CA LYS A 10 37.47 -16.38 7.73
C LYS A 10 37.09 -16.70 9.16
N GLU A 11 37.91 -17.49 9.84
CA GLU A 11 37.66 -17.89 11.22
C GLU A 11 37.76 -16.73 12.22
N ASP A 12 38.74 -15.83 12.01
CA ASP A 12 38.91 -14.61 12.80
C ASP A 12 37.66 -13.73 12.80
N ILE A 13 37.03 -13.58 11.64
CA ILE A 13 35.75 -12.83 11.50
C ILE A 13 34.61 -13.55 12.21
N ARG A 14 34.51 -14.87 12.07
CA ARG A 14 33.44 -15.63 12.78
C ARG A 14 33.58 -15.53 14.28
N ARG A 15 34.83 -15.58 14.80
CA ARG A 15 35.10 -15.38 16.23
C ARG A 15 34.75 -13.98 16.69
N LEU A 16 35.14 -12.94 15.94
CA LEU A 16 34.81 -11.54 16.26
C LEU A 16 33.28 -11.37 16.47
N TYR A 17 32.46 -11.95 15.58
CA TYR A 17 31.01 -11.84 15.69
C TYR A 17 30.44 -12.74 16.80
N ALA A 18 31.04 -13.89 17.08
CA ALA A 18 30.60 -14.78 18.14
C ALA A 18 30.92 -14.22 19.55
N ASP A 19 32.09 -13.62 19.70
CA ASP A 19 32.61 -13.12 20.99
C ASP A 19 32.09 -11.72 21.36
N PHE A 20 31.50 -11.01 20.40
CA PHE A 20 30.93 -9.67 20.65
C PHE A 20 29.69 -9.78 21.55
N ASP A 21 29.69 -9.07 22.68
CA ASP A 21 28.68 -9.19 23.75
C ASP A 21 27.60 -8.10 23.77
N GLU A 22 27.68 -7.09 22.87
CA GLU A 22 26.75 -5.97 22.88
C GLU A 22 25.57 -6.12 21.89
N TRP A 23 25.31 -7.32 21.36
CA TRP A 23 24.25 -7.55 20.36
C TRP A 23 22.88 -7.06 20.84
N GLU A 24 22.48 -7.46 22.05
CA GLU A 24 21.19 -7.08 22.62
C GLU A 24 21.06 -5.58 22.84
N LYS A 25 22.14 -4.94 23.36
CA LYS A 25 22.18 -3.48 23.55
C LYS A 25 21.98 -2.73 22.23
N LEU A 26 22.49 -3.29 21.14
CA LEU A 26 22.37 -2.74 19.80
C LEU A 26 21.10 -3.17 19.08
N GLY A 27 20.21 -3.97 19.71
CA GLY A 27 18.91 -4.36 19.22
C GLY A 27 18.89 -5.57 18.27
N PHE A 28 19.96 -6.38 18.31
CA PHE A 28 20.08 -7.61 17.56
C PHE A 28 20.11 -8.84 18.49
N GLU A 29 19.63 -9.98 17.99
CA GLU A 29 19.90 -11.27 18.61
C GLU A 29 21.35 -11.68 18.30
N GLN A 30 21.91 -12.63 19.09
CA GLN A 30 23.19 -13.25 18.75
C GLN A 30 23.16 -13.74 17.30
N PRO A 31 24.11 -13.36 16.45
CA PRO A 31 24.05 -13.69 15.04
C PRO A 31 24.19 -15.19 14.78
N ALA A 32 23.48 -15.69 13.79
CA ALA A 32 23.77 -16.99 13.25
C ALA A 32 25.03 -16.89 12.38
N VAL A 33 25.94 -17.86 12.51
CA VAL A 33 27.22 -17.86 11.80
C VAL A 33 27.29 -19.07 10.87
N ALA A 34 27.69 -18.84 9.62
CA ALA A 34 27.94 -19.88 8.62
C ALA A 34 29.38 -19.79 8.11
N ALA A 35 30.05 -20.92 7.93
CA ALA A 35 31.44 -20.99 7.50
C ALA A 35 31.61 -20.91 5.97
N ASN A 36 30.56 -21.13 5.18
CA ASN A 36 30.57 -21.14 3.72
C ASN A 36 29.20 -20.76 3.14
N ALA A 37 29.15 -20.56 1.82
CA ALA A 37 27.94 -20.17 1.10
C ALA A 37 26.81 -21.19 1.24
N GLN A 38 27.11 -22.49 1.18
CA GLN A 38 26.09 -23.54 1.25
C GLN A 38 25.40 -23.59 2.61
N GLU A 39 26.16 -23.45 3.69
CA GLU A 39 25.64 -23.39 5.05
C GLU A 39 24.78 -22.12 5.24
N GLY A 40 25.26 -20.97 4.75
CA GLY A 40 24.51 -19.72 4.76
C GLY A 40 23.17 -19.82 4.03
N ILE A 41 23.14 -20.43 2.83
CA ILE A 41 21.91 -20.68 2.06
C ILE A 41 20.96 -21.62 2.83
N THR A 42 21.50 -22.64 3.48
CA THR A 42 20.69 -23.58 4.29
C THR A 42 20.01 -22.86 5.45
N LEU A 43 20.74 -22.00 6.17
CA LEU A 43 20.18 -21.17 7.24
C LEU A 43 19.12 -20.21 6.72
N LEU A 44 19.34 -19.57 5.58
CA LEU A 44 18.37 -18.67 4.93
C LEU A 44 17.09 -19.40 4.45
N ARG A 45 17.13 -20.69 4.22
CA ARG A 45 15.95 -21.51 3.89
C ARG A 45 15.13 -21.91 5.12
N SER A 46 15.82 -22.15 6.23
CA SER A 46 15.20 -22.65 7.47
C SER A 46 14.75 -21.56 8.43
N LYS A 47 15.36 -20.37 8.37
CA LYS A 47 15.12 -19.26 9.30
C LYS A 47 14.96 -17.94 8.55
N ARG A 48 14.26 -16.99 9.17
CA ARG A 48 14.16 -15.62 8.67
C ARG A 48 15.25 -14.76 9.32
N PHE A 49 15.89 -13.93 8.51
CA PHE A 49 16.87 -12.94 8.94
C PHE A 49 16.49 -11.57 8.39
N ASP A 50 16.79 -10.53 9.13
CA ASP A 50 16.54 -9.14 8.77
C ASP A 50 17.75 -8.54 8.04
N ALA A 51 18.95 -9.02 8.38
CA ALA A 51 20.20 -8.56 7.81
C ALA A 51 21.16 -9.72 7.52
N VAL A 52 22.06 -9.51 6.56
CA VAL A 52 23.13 -10.44 6.22
C VAL A 52 24.44 -9.69 6.05
N SER A 53 25.50 -10.22 6.64
CA SER A 53 26.89 -9.79 6.44
C SER A 53 27.67 -10.94 5.83
N SER A 54 28.45 -10.70 4.78
CA SER A 54 29.20 -11.79 4.14
C SER A 54 30.59 -11.35 3.71
N LEU A 55 31.58 -12.20 4.06
CA LEU A 55 32.96 -12.10 3.61
C LEU A 55 33.44 -13.47 3.18
N LEU A 56 33.38 -13.74 1.87
CA LEU A 56 33.66 -15.02 1.25
C LEU A 56 34.71 -14.85 0.14
N SER A 57 35.39 -15.94 -0.19
CA SER A 57 36.22 -16.01 -1.41
C SER A 57 35.37 -15.74 -2.66
N VAL A 58 35.99 -15.34 -3.75
CA VAL A 58 35.30 -14.95 -4.99
C VAL A 58 34.35 -16.02 -5.52
N SER A 59 34.75 -17.28 -5.46
CA SER A 59 33.97 -18.43 -5.97
C SER A 59 32.72 -18.70 -5.11
N GLU A 60 32.86 -18.70 -3.80
CA GLU A 60 31.77 -18.88 -2.84
C GLU A 60 30.84 -17.68 -2.82
N GLY A 61 31.43 -16.47 -2.90
CA GLY A 61 30.66 -15.22 -2.94
C GLY A 61 29.70 -15.16 -4.11
N LYS A 62 30.10 -15.55 -5.32
CA LYS A 62 29.22 -15.55 -6.50
C LYS A 62 27.95 -16.39 -6.27
N LYS A 63 28.08 -17.58 -5.70
CA LYS A 63 26.94 -18.48 -5.42
C LYS A 63 26.00 -17.86 -4.38
N PHE A 64 26.57 -17.32 -3.31
CA PHE A 64 25.81 -16.73 -2.23
C PHE A 64 25.06 -15.46 -2.66
N PHE A 65 25.72 -14.55 -3.38
CA PHE A 65 25.10 -13.33 -3.91
C PHE A 65 24.01 -13.61 -4.94
N ALA A 66 24.18 -14.62 -5.81
CA ALA A 66 23.15 -15.05 -6.74
C ALA A 66 21.86 -15.54 -6.01
N TYR A 67 22.00 -16.09 -4.81
CA TYR A 67 20.86 -16.44 -3.97
C TYR A 67 20.25 -15.23 -3.28
N LEU A 68 21.07 -14.32 -2.74
CA LEU A 68 20.63 -13.10 -2.06
C LEU A 68 19.91 -12.13 -3.00
N SER A 69 20.29 -12.04 -4.27
CA SER A 69 19.64 -11.14 -5.24
C SER A 69 18.15 -11.43 -5.44
N ARG A 70 17.68 -12.62 -5.05
CA ARG A 70 16.26 -13.00 -5.06
C ARG A 70 15.51 -12.63 -3.77
N ARG A 71 16.17 -11.95 -2.83
CA ARG A 71 15.63 -11.54 -1.52
C ARG A 71 15.93 -10.06 -1.24
N PRO A 72 15.32 -9.15 -2.01
CA PRO A 72 15.58 -7.71 -1.92
C PRO A 72 15.12 -7.09 -0.59
N GLU A 73 14.29 -7.80 0.18
CA GLU A 73 13.82 -7.38 1.49
C GLU A 73 14.93 -7.38 2.55
N MET A 74 15.95 -8.22 2.39
CA MET A 74 17.03 -8.40 3.36
C MET A 74 18.05 -7.27 3.28
N LEU A 75 18.50 -6.77 4.42
CA LEU A 75 19.52 -5.74 4.49
C LEU A 75 20.92 -6.36 4.34
N GLY A 76 21.63 -6.04 3.25
CA GLY A 76 23.05 -6.36 3.12
C GLY A 76 23.90 -5.40 3.99
N MET A 77 24.82 -5.96 4.79
CA MET A 77 25.71 -5.22 5.64
C MET A 77 27.17 -5.47 5.24
N GLU A 78 28.00 -4.44 5.36
CA GLU A 78 29.46 -4.62 5.26
C GLU A 78 29.96 -5.49 6.42
N THR A 79 30.91 -6.40 6.14
CA THR A 79 31.50 -7.23 7.18
C THR A 79 32.61 -6.45 7.89
N ALA A 80 32.46 -6.28 9.19
CA ALA A 80 33.43 -5.62 10.04
C ALA A 80 34.63 -6.54 10.33
N ARG A 81 35.80 -5.96 10.52
CA ARG A 81 37.06 -6.67 10.81
C ARG A 81 37.59 -6.39 12.22
N ASP A 82 36.95 -5.50 12.94
CA ASP A 82 37.25 -5.13 14.31
C ASP A 82 35.94 -4.76 15.04
N GLU A 83 35.99 -4.73 16.37
CA GLU A 83 34.81 -4.45 17.21
C GLU A 83 34.25 -3.03 17.02
N GLU A 84 35.11 -2.02 16.85
CA GLU A 84 34.65 -0.64 16.69
C GLU A 84 33.86 -0.49 15.40
N ARG A 85 34.37 -1.07 14.31
CA ARG A 85 33.68 -1.08 13.02
C ARG A 85 32.40 -1.91 13.08
N LEU A 86 32.42 -3.05 13.80
CA LEU A 86 31.25 -3.88 14.02
C LEU A 86 30.14 -3.09 14.72
N ARG A 87 30.45 -2.40 15.82
CA ARG A 87 29.50 -1.55 16.56
C ARG A 87 28.89 -0.46 15.69
N ARG A 88 29.71 0.22 14.86
CA ARG A 88 29.23 1.26 13.92
C ARG A 88 28.31 0.67 12.86
N THR A 89 28.68 -0.46 12.26
CA THR A 89 27.91 -1.13 11.20
C THR A 89 26.57 -1.63 11.71
N ILE A 90 26.54 -2.25 12.90
CA ILE A 90 25.30 -2.72 13.55
C ILE A 90 24.39 -1.52 13.89
N SER A 91 24.95 -0.45 14.45
CA SER A 91 24.16 0.76 14.78
C SER A 91 23.54 1.39 13.53
N SER A 92 24.26 1.42 12.41
CA SER A 92 23.76 1.89 11.12
C SER A 92 22.65 0.97 10.58
N ALA A 93 22.86 -0.35 10.64
CA ALA A 93 21.90 -1.34 10.20
C ALA A 93 20.59 -1.26 11.02
N ARG A 94 20.67 -1.10 12.34
CA ARG A 94 19.52 -0.88 13.21
C ARG A 94 18.68 0.31 12.78
N ARG A 95 19.32 1.47 12.50
CA ARG A 95 18.60 2.67 12.03
C ARG A 95 17.86 2.39 10.71
N THR A 96 18.53 1.74 9.77
CA THR A 96 17.93 1.39 8.47
C THR A 96 16.76 0.43 8.61
N LEU A 97 16.87 -0.61 9.44
CA LEU A 97 15.80 -1.57 9.69
C LEU A 97 14.62 -0.91 10.41
N SER A 98 14.88 -0.11 11.45
CA SER A 98 13.82 0.62 12.17
C SER A 98 13.07 1.59 11.24
N SER A 99 13.77 2.27 10.33
CA SER A 99 13.14 3.16 9.33
C SER A 99 12.27 2.36 8.35
N LYS A 100 12.74 1.19 7.88
CA LYS A 100 11.95 0.30 7.01
C LYS A 100 10.69 -0.21 7.72
N ASP A 101 10.80 -0.60 8.99
CA ASP A 101 9.66 -1.08 9.77
C ASP A 101 8.64 0.03 10.02
N ALA A 102 9.09 1.24 10.36
CA ALA A 102 8.21 2.40 10.50
C ALA A 102 7.47 2.72 9.19
N ALA A 103 8.16 2.68 8.05
CA ALA A 103 7.54 2.89 6.75
C ALA A 103 6.51 1.81 6.40
N ARG A 104 6.78 0.54 6.73
CA ARG A 104 5.82 -0.57 6.57
C ARG A 104 4.59 -0.39 7.43
N GLN A 105 4.76 0.00 8.70
CA GLN A 105 3.65 0.26 9.63
C GLN A 105 2.79 1.43 9.14
N MET A 106 3.41 2.54 8.71
CA MET A 106 2.67 3.66 8.13
C MET A 106 1.82 3.22 6.93
N LYS A 107 2.42 2.48 6.01
CA LYS A 107 1.69 1.96 4.84
C LYS A 107 0.51 1.08 5.24
N GLN A 108 0.68 0.18 6.21
CA GLN A 108 -0.42 -0.67 6.71
C GLN A 108 -1.56 0.16 7.33
N VAL A 109 -1.23 1.21 8.09
CA VAL A 109 -2.23 2.13 8.67
C VAL A 109 -2.97 2.88 7.56
N ASP A 110 -2.26 3.36 6.53
CA ASP A 110 -2.87 4.06 5.40
C ASP A 110 -3.79 3.12 4.59
N ASP A 111 -3.35 1.89 4.33
CA ASP A 111 -4.16 0.88 3.62
C ASP A 111 -5.44 0.53 4.41
N LEU A 112 -5.33 0.37 5.74
CA LEU A 112 -6.49 0.15 6.61
C LEU A 112 -7.42 1.36 6.62
N THR A 113 -6.89 2.57 6.71
CA THR A 113 -7.69 3.81 6.68
C THR A 113 -8.47 3.92 5.37
N ARG A 114 -7.84 3.64 4.22
CA ARG A 114 -8.52 3.62 2.92
C ARG A 114 -9.63 2.57 2.84
N ALA A 115 -9.40 1.39 3.38
CA ALA A 115 -10.42 0.33 3.43
C ALA A 115 -11.64 0.78 4.25
N LEU A 116 -11.43 1.38 5.42
CA LEU A 116 -12.49 1.92 6.28
C LEU A 116 -13.22 3.10 5.64
N GLN A 117 -12.52 3.96 4.90
CA GLN A 117 -13.14 5.04 4.10
C GLN A 117 -14.07 4.45 3.03
N GLY A 118 -13.60 3.42 2.31
CA GLY A 118 -14.42 2.72 1.31
C GLY A 118 -15.68 2.09 1.92
N GLU A 119 -15.55 1.42 3.07
CA GLU A 119 -16.67 0.83 3.80
C GLU A 119 -17.71 1.88 4.22
N PHE A 120 -17.25 2.97 4.82
CA PHE A 120 -18.14 4.09 5.20
C PHE A 120 -18.95 4.63 4.02
N PHE A 121 -18.30 4.88 2.88
CA PHE A 121 -19.02 5.37 1.69
C PHE A 121 -19.91 4.29 1.06
N CYS A 122 -19.53 3.02 1.12
CA CYS A 122 -20.41 1.92 0.71
C CYS A 122 -21.68 1.90 1.55
N ASP A 123 -21.57 2.02 2.85
CA ASP A 123 -22.71 2.03 3.75
C ASP A 123 -23.60 3.24 3.52
N LEU A 124 -23.02 4.42 3.34
CA LEU A 124 -23.76 5.64 3.00
C LEU A 124 -24.53 5.47 1.67
N LEU A 125 -23.90 4.88 0.66
CA LEU A 125 -24.52 4.64 -0.64
C LEU A 125 -25.53 3.50 -0.64
N ARG A 126 -25.47 2.58 0.33
CA ARG A 126 -26.49 1.54 0.57
C ARG A 126 -27.69 2.07 1.36
N GLY A 127 -27.66 3.32 1.78
CA GLY A 127 -28.75 3.93 2.53
C GLY A 127 -28.72 3.62 4.02
N ALA A 128 -27.55 3.33 4.58
CA ALA A 128 -27.42 3.26 6.02
C ALA A 128 -27.86 4.59 6.66
N PRO A 129 -28.67 4.57 7.75
CA PRO A 129 -29.28 5.75 8.33
C PRO A 129 -28.26 6.57 9.14
N TYR A 130 -27.34 7.23 8.46
CA TYR A 130 -26.40 8.14 9.08
C TYR A 130 -27.06 9.51 9.33
N ARG A 131 -27.00 9.99 10.57
CA ARG A 131 -27.29 11.40 10.91
C ARG A 131 -26.10 12.27 10.50
N ALA A 132 -26.34 13.55 10.27
CA ALA A 132 -25.29 14.52 9.91
C ALA A 132 -24.10 14.48 10.88
N GLU A 133 -24.36 14.50 12.18
CA GLU A 133 -23.35 14.45 13.25
C GLU A 133 -22.48 13.20 13.15
N ASN A 134 -23.09 12.05 12.84
CA ASN A 134 -22.34 10.78 12.69
C ASN A 134 -21.47 10.77 11.43
N ILE A 135 -21.89 11.47 10.36
CA ILE A 135 -21.07 11.64 9.15
C ILE A 135 -19.83 12.46 9.48
N ASP A 136 -19.98 13.58 10.19
CA ASP A 136 -18.87 14.43 10.60
C ASP A 136 -17.87 13.71 11.49
N GLU A 137 -18.34 13.05 12.55
CA GLU A 137 -17.51 12.28 13.45
C GLU A 137 -16.75 11.17 12.70
N ARG A 138 -17.43 10.47 11.79
CA ARG A 138 -16.85 9.39 11.01
C ARG A 138 -15.78 9.91 10.05
N MET A 139 -16.06 10.99 9.32
CA MET A 139 -15.09 11.61 8.42
C MET A 139 -13.85 12.12 9.17
N HIS A 140 -14.05 12.70 10.36
CA HIS A 140 -12.94 13.12 11.21
C HIS A 140 -12.09 11.90 11.65
N SER A 141 -12.73 10.83 12.14
CA SER A 141 -12.03 9.61 12.57
C SER A 141 -11.26 8.92 11.44
N LEU A 142 -11.76 9.05 10.20
CA LEU A 142 -11.14 8.53 8.98
C LEU A 142 -10.09 9.46 8.37
N LYS A 143 -9.67 10.50 9.09
CA LYS A 143 -8.68 11.50 8.65
C LYS A 143 -9.06 12.27 7.38
N MET A 144 -10.35 12.41 7.09
CA MET A 144 -10.87 13.17 5.94
C MET A 144 -11.11 14.65 6.26
N GLN A 145 -10.23 15.25 7.06
CA GLN A 145 -10.39 16.63 7.57
C GLN A 145 -10.37 17.71 6.49
N SER A 146 -9.76 17.43 5.34
CA SER A 146 -9.76 18.36 4.20
C SER A 146 -11.07 18.38 3.42
N THR A 147 -11.96 17.42 3.66
CA THR A 147 -13.24 17.28 2.95
C THR A 147 -14.38 17.66 3.88
N GLN A 148 -15.17 18.66 3.50
CA GLN A 148 -16.31 19.12 4.29
C GLN A 148 -17.59 18.48 3.76
N PRO A 149 -18.38 17.81 4.60
CA PRO A 149 -19.53 17.04 4.17
C PRO A 149 -20.74 17.90 3.76
N ASP A 150 -20.75 19.18 4.09
CA ASP A 150 -21.76 20.17 3.72
C ASP A 150 -21.54 20.78 2.32
N ARG A 151 -20.41 20.49 1.68
CA ARG A 151 -20.09 20.97 0.33
C ARG A 151 -20.72 20.11 -0.77
N PRO A 152 -20.94 20.67 -1.98
CA PRO A 152 -21.41 19.91 -3.12
C PRO A 152 -20.48 18.73 -3.43
N VAL A 153 -21.04 17.57 -3.74
CA VAL A 153 -20.33 16.36 -4.12
C VAL A 153 -20.82 15.84 -5.47
N ALA A 154 -19.95 15.21 -6.25
CA ALA A 154 -20.35 14.56 -7.48
C ALA A 154 -20.26 13.05 -7.36
N MET A 155 -21.18 12.32 -8.00
CA MET A 155 -21.16 10.87 -8.08
C MET A 155 -21.39 10.43 -9.52
N ALA A 156 -20.47 9.62 -10.05
CA ALA A 156 -20.65 8.96 -11.31
C ALA A 156 -20.87 7.45 -11.11
N SER A 157 -21.85 6.90 -11.83
CA SER A 157 -22.07 5.45 -11.90
C SER A 157 -21.68 4.95 -13.29
N PHE A 158 -20.88 3.90 -13.37
CA PHE A 158 -20.37 3.36 -14.61
C PHE A 158 -20.14 1.86 -14.52
N ARG A 159 -19.90 1.26 -15.67
CA ARG A 159 -19.52 -0.16 -15.80
C ARG A 159 -18.38 -0.31 -16.81
N LEU A 160 -17.70 -1.43 -16.73
CA LEU A 160 -16.79 -1.91 -17.76
C LEU A 160 -17.56 -2.95 -18.60
N PRO A 161 -17.98 -2.67 -19.83
CA PRO A 161 -18.84 -3.56 -20.62
C PRO A 161 -18.21 -4.93 -20.84
N GLN A 162 -16.89 -4.99 -20.94
CA GLN A 162 -16.11 -6.23 -21.12
C GLN A 162 -15.46 -6.72 -19.82
N GLY A 163 -15.88 -6.21 -18.66
CA GLY A 163 -15.22 -6.45 -17.38
C GLY A 163 -15.14 -7.93 -16.98
N ASP A 164 -16.21 -8.70 -17.21
CA ASP A 164 -16.21 -10.14 -16.90
C ASP A 164 -15.33 -10.93 -17.85
N TYR A 165 -15.39 -10.65 -19.15
CA TYR A 165 -14.52 -11.29 -20.15
C TYR A 165 -13.05 -10.97 -19.84
N PHE A 166 -12.77 -9.71 -19.55
CA PHE A 166 -11.43 -9.26 -19.20
C PHE A 166 -10.91 -10.00 -17.96
N LEU A 167 -11.73 -10.12 -16.91
CA LEU A 167 -11.36 -10.77 -15.66
C LEU A 167 -11.15 -12.28 -15.84
N ALA A 168 -11.96 -12.93 -16.69
CA ALA A 168 -11.92 -14.37 -16.90
C ALA A 168 -10.81 -14.81 -17.86
N GLU A 169 -10.60 -14.05 -18.96
CA GLU A 169 -9.78 -14.51 -20.09
C GLU A 169 -8.47 -13.74 -20.26
N VAL A 170 -8.44 -12.46 -19.86
CA VAL A 170 -7.30 -11.59 -20.11
C VAL A 170 -6.47 -11.37 -18.86
N TRP A 171 -7.14 -11.07 -17.73
CA TRP A 171 -6.48 -10.70 -16.48
C TRP A 171 -6.12 -11.91 -15.62
N ARG A 172 -4.84 -12.32 -15.68
CA ARG A 172 -4.33 -13.54 -14.99
C ARG A 172 -3.92 -13.32 -13.54
N TYR A 173 -4.05 -12.09 -13.01
CA TYR A 173 -3.49 -11.73 -11.69
C TYR A 173 -4.52 -11.77 -10.55
N GLY A 174 -5.75 -12.19 -10.84
CA GLY A 174 -6.83 -12.28 -9.87
C GLY A 174 -7.58 -10.96 -9.63
N ARG A 175 -8.78 -11.10 -9.07
CA ARG A 175 -9.74 -10.00 -8.88
C ARG A 175 -9.20 -8.89 -8.00
N GLU A 176 -8.59 -9.20 -6.87
CA GLU A 176 -8.05 -8.22 -5.92
C GLU A 176 -7.02 -7.28 -6.55
N ARG A 177 -6.14 -7.82 -7.41
CA ARG A 177 -5.15 -6.99 -8.11
C ARG A 177 -5.79 -6.08 -9.16
N LEU A 178 -6.86 -6.53 -9.82
CA LEU A 178 -7.61 -5.66 -10.73
C LEU A 178 -8.31 -4.54 -9.97
N GLU A 179 -8.95 -4.84 -8.85
CA GLU A 179 -9.59 -3.84 -8.00
C GLU A 179 -8.58 -2.77 -7.52
N ASN A 180 -7.38 -3.20 -7.10
CA ASN A 180 -6.31 -2.28 -6.72
C ASN A 180 -5.80 -1.44 -7.89
N ALA A 181 -5.68 -2.01 -9.09
CA ALA A 181 -5.29 -1.28 -10.28
C ALA A 181 -6.33 -0.23 -10.68
N LEU A 182 -7.62 -0.59 -10.64
CA LEU A 182 -8.73 0.34 -10.87
C LEU A 182 -8.74 1.48 -9.83
N LYS A 183 -8.58 1.16 -8.53
CA LYS A 183 -8.46 2.18 -7.49
C LYS A 183 -7.31 3.13 -7.76
N ASN A 184 -6.15 2.64 -8.15
CA ASN A 184 -5.00 3.49 -8.49
C ASN A 184 -5.29 4.45 -9.67
N ILE A 185 -6.12 4.07 -10.62
CA ILE A 185 -6.52 4.94 -11.74
C ILE A 185 -7.55 5.96 -11.29
N PHE A 186 -8.62 5.52 -10.63
CA PHE A 186 -9.78 6.36 -10.31
C PHE A 186 -9.60 7.21 -9.07
N GLU A 187 -8.83 6.77 -8.07
CA GLU A 187 -8.60 7.51 -6.82
C GLU A 187 -7.35 8.42 -6.89
N ASN A 188 -6.64 8.42 -8.01
CA ASN A 188 -5.52 9.33 -8.24
C ASN A 188 -6.05 10.75 -8.55
N GLY A 189 -6.58 11.38 -7.50
CA GLY A 189 -7.11 12.73 -7.53
C GLY A 189 -6.01 13.79 -7.67
N ASP A 190 -6.46 15.04 -7.64
CA ASP A 190 -5.58 16.19 -7.59
C ASP A 190 -5.71 16.92 -6.23
N GLU A 191 -5.09 18.09 -6.12
CA GLU A 191 -5.13 18.89 -4.88
C GLU A 191 -6.55 19.42 -4.56
N ARG A 192 -7.43 19.53 -5.58
CA ARG A 192 -8.75 20.15 -5.46
C ARG A 192 -9.86 19.16 -5.07
N MET A 193 -9.76 17.90 -5.50
CA MET A 193 -10.76 16.87 -5.25
C MET A 193 -10.15 15.57 -4.76
N HIS A 194 -10.82 14.95 -3.82
CA HIS A 194 -10.58 13.59 -3.38
C HIS A 194 -11.58 12.65 -4.05
N PHE A 195 -11.11 11.56 -4.65
CA PHE A 195 -11.97 10.58 -5.31
C PHE A 195 -11.95 9.26 -4.54
N VAL A 196 -13.12 8.63 -4.44
CA VAL A 196 -13.30 7.33 -3.80
C VAL A 196 -14.02 6.41 -4.77
N LEU A 197 -13.37 5.32 -5.17
CA LEU A 197 -13.95 4.30 -6.03
C LEU A 197 -14.64 3.21 -5.22
N LEU A 198 -15.91 3.01 -5.48
CA LEU A 198 -16.75 1.98 -4.89
C LEU A 198 -17.03 0.91 -5.94
N ILE A 199 -16.44 -0.27 -5.75
CA ILE A 199 -16.65 -1.41 -6.62
C ILE A 199 -17.72 -2.29 -5.97
N ILE A 200 -18.93 -2.23 -6.48
CA ILE A 200 -20.05 -3.10 -6.03
C ILE A 200 -19.90 -4.47 -6.71
N ASN A 201 -19.72 -4.46 -8.02
CA ASN A 201 -19.34 -5.61 -8.85
C ASN A 201 -18.71 -5.08 -10.16
N PRO A 202 -18.17 -5.94 -11.04
CA PRO A 202 -17.56 -5.52 -12.31
C PRO A 202 -18.48 -4.72 -13.24
N HIS A 203 -19.80 -4.92 -13.13
CA HIS A 203 -20.79 -4.21 -13.94
C HIS A 203 -21.36 -2.96 -13.28
N HIS A 204 -21.03 -2.73 -12.00
CA HIS A 204 -21.57 -1.61 -11.25
C HIS A 204 -20.51 -1.03 -10.34
N MET A 205 -19.93 0.06 -10.78
CA MET A 205 -18.97 0.85 -10.03
C MET A 205 -19.50 2.27 -9.84
N ARG A 206 -19.10 2.92 -8.77
CA ARG A 206 -19.44 4.29 -8.46
C ARG A 206 -18.17 5.04 -8.07
N LEU A 207 -18.00 6.23 -8.60
CA LEU A 207 -16.95 7.16 -8.22
C LEU A 207 -17.59 8.32 -7.48
N LEU A 208 -17.15 8.57 -6.26
CA LEU A 208 -17.54 9.73 -5.48
C LEU A 208 -16.41 10.75 -5.52
N GLY A 209 -16.73 11.97 -5.89
CA GLY A 209 -15.82 13.10 -5.89
C GLY A 209 -16.18 14.07 -4.77
N LEU A 210 -15.23 14.34 -3.89
CA LEU A 210 -15.34 15.14 -2.69
C LEU A 210 -14.39 16.35 -2.80
N PRO A 211 -14.87 17.60 -2.86
CA PRO A 211 -14.02 18.75 -2.95
C PRO A 211 -13.22 18.99 -1.66
N ARG A 212 -11.96 19.41 -1.81
CA ARG A 212 -11.06 19.80 -0.71
C ARG A 212 -11.08 21.31 -0.45
N GLU A 213 -11.63 22.07 -1.39
CA GLU A 213 -11.77 23.53 -1.32
C GLU A 213 -13.20 23.95 -1.65
N ASP A 214 -13.52 25.22 -1.50
CA ASP A 214 -14.85 25.74 -1.87
C ASP A 214 -15.03 25.69 -3.39
N MET A 215 -15.96 24.85 -3.83
CA MET A 215 -16.33 24.67 -5.22
C MET A 215 -17.84 24.76 -5.38
N THR A 216 -18.29 25.40 -6.45
CA THR A 216 -19.71 25.38 -6.83
C THR A 216 -20.07 23.98 -7.39
N GLU A 217 -21.35 23.65 -7.38
CA GLU A 217 -21.88 22.41 -7.94
C GLU A 217 -21.43 22.20 -9.41
N GLN A 218 -21.46 23.28 -10.20
CA GLN A 218 -20.99 23.24 -11.58
C GLN A 218 -19.50 22.89 -11.67
N GLN A 219 -18.66 23.51 -10.83
CA GLN A 219 -17.22 23.24 -10.81
C GLN A 219 -16.93 21.80 -10.39
N VAL A 220 -17.64 21.27 -9.41
CA VAL A 220 -17.51 19.87 -8.96
C VAL A 220 -17.88 18.91 -10.10
N THR A 221 -18.98 19.19 -10.80
CA THR A 221 -19.43 18.38 -11.95
C THR A 221 -18.45 18.41 -13.11
N GLU A 222 -17.95 19.59 -13.47
CA GLU A 222 -16.95 19.73 -14.54
C GLU A 222 -15.65 19.00 -14.20
N HIS A 223 -15.21 19.09 -12.93
CA HIS A 223 -14.01 18.41 -12.46
C HIS A 223 -14.16 16.89 -12.49
N MET A 224 -15.32 16.37 -12.09
CA MET A 224 -15.66 14.95 -12.22
C MET A 224 -15.57 14.47 -13.68
N LYS A 225 -16.14 15.21 -14.62
CA LYS A 225 -16.10 14.87 -16.05
C LYS A 225 -14.68 14.84 -16.59
N MET A 226 -13.86 15.83 -16.25
CA MET A 226 -12.46 15.87 -16.65
C MET A 226 -11.69 14.66 -16.06
N HIS A 227 -11.93 14.33 -14.81
CA HIS A 227 -11.30 13.19 -14.15
C HIS A 227 -11.71 11.86 -14.81
N LEU A 228 -12.99 11.65 -15.06
CA LEU A 228 -13.49 10.46 -15.78
C LEU A 228 -12.88 10.32 -17.17
N SER A 229 -12.69 11.42 -17.91
CA SER A 229 -12.03 11.40 -19.21
C SER A 229 -10.56 10.95 -19.12
N ARG A 230 -9.84 11.36 -18.07
CA ARG A 230 -8.46 10.90 -17.80
C ARG A 230 -8.44 9.42 -17.43
N CYS A 231 -9.39 8.97 -16.60
CA CYS A 231 -9.53 7.57 -16.24
C CYS A 231 -9.82 6.69 -17.46
N GLN A 232 -10.71 7.13 -18.34
CA GLN A 232 -11.02 6.46 -19.61
C GLN A 232 -9.75 6.29 -20.46
N ALA A 233 -8.98 7.37 -20.67
CA ALA A 233 -7.73 7.30 -21.42
C ALA A 233 -6.71 6.33 -20.80
N SER A 234 -6.64 6.28 -19.48
CA SER A 234 -5.77 5.33 -18.77
C SER A 234 -6.25 3.89 -18.90
N LEU A 235 -7.56 3.64 -18.81
CA LEU A 235 -8.14 2.31 -19.01
C LEU A 235 -7.90 1.79 -20.43
N GLU A 236 -8.06 2.63 -21.43
CA GLU A 236 -7.78 2.29 -22.83
C GLU A 236 -6.29 2.00 -23.04
N ALA A 237 -5.41 2.84 -22.49
CA ALA A 237 -3.97 2.71 -22.68
C ALA A 237 -3.35 1.48 -21.99
N TYR A 238 -3.82 1.12 -20.80
CA TYR A 238 -3.23 0.05 -19.99
C TYR A 238 -3.97 -1.28 -20.05
N PHE A 239 -5.27 -1.26 -20.33
CA PHE A 239 -6.13 -2.45 -20.23
C PHE A 239 -6.97 -2.69 -21.49
N GLU A 240 -6.96 -1.79 -22.45
CA GLU A 240 -7.85 -1.84 -23.63
C GLU A 240 -9.33 -1.93 -23.26
N LEU A 241 -9.71 -1.34 -22.11
CA LEU A 241 -11.07 -1.34 -21.59
C LEU A 241 -11.78 -0.03 -21.83
N ALA A 242 -13.02 -0.11 -22.29
CA ALA A 242 -13.90 1.03 -22.40
C ALA A 242 -14.68 1.27 -21.10
N LEU A 243 -14.96 2.54 -20.80
CA LEU A 243 -15.80 2.97 -19.70
C LEU A 243 -17.18 3.36 -20.23
N ASP A 244 -18.23 2.76 -19.68
CA ASP A 244 -19.63 3.10 -20.01
C ASP A 244 -20.26 3.84 -18.83
N ILE A 245 -20.31 5.19 -18.93
CA ILE A 245 -20.86 6.06 -17.90
C ILE A 245 -22.40 6.01 -18.00
N LYS A 246 -23.06 5.56 -16.93
CA LYS A 246 -24.51 5.42 -16.86
C LYS A 246 -25.21 6.61 -16.24
N ARG A 247 -24.59 7.23 -15.28
CA ARG A 247 -25.14 8.37 -14.56
C ARG A 247 -24.00 9.24 -13.99
N ASP A 248 -24.17 10.54 -14.12
CA ASP A 248 -23.33 11.55 -13.53
C ASP A 248 -24.26 12.57 -12.84
N VAL A 249 -24.15 12.71 -11.54
CA VAL A 249 -25.08 13.51 -10.70
C VAL A 249 -24.29 14.24 -9.64
N SER A 250 -24.64 15.51 -9.41
CA SER A 250 -24.21 16.30 -8.26
C SER A 250 -25.26 16.29 -7.15
N TYR A 251 -24.82 16.53 -5.95
CA TYR A 251 -25.62 16.69 -4.75
C TYR A 251 -25.12 17.92 -4.01
N ASP A 252 -26.04 18.66 -3.37
CA ASP A 252 -25.70 19.85 -2.59
C ASP A 252 -24.71 19.56 -1.45
N SER A 253 -24.70 18.32 -0.96
CA SER A 253 -23.82 17.88 0.12
C SER A 253 -23.77 16.36 0.22
N LEU A 254 -22.80 15.82 0.98
CA LEU A 254 -22.73 14.42 1.33
C LEU A 254 -23.96 13.96 2.15
N TYR A 255 -24.54 14.88 2.94
CA TYR A 255 -25.79 14.62 3.69
C TYR A 255 -26.99 14.42 2.74
N ALA A 256 -27.06 15.20 1.66
CA ALA A 256 -28.11 15.06 0.65
C ALA A 256 -28.00 13.72 -0.09
N LEU A 257 -26.78 13.31 -0.48
CA LEU A 257 -26.49 12.02 -1.05
C LEU A 257 -26.97 10.88 -0.13
N GLY A 258 -26.63 10.93 1.17
CA GLY A 258 -27.00 9.91 2.14
C GLY A 258 -28.50 9.79 2.30
N ARG A 259 -29.22 10.92 2.39
CA ARG A 259 -30.70 10.95 2.48
C ARG A 259 -31.39 10.36 1.27
N GLU A 260 -30.96 10.72 0.06
CA GLU A 260 -31.55 10.20 -1.17
C GLU A 260 -31.41 8.68 -1.28
N ASN A 261 -30.24 8.15 -0.93
CA ASN A 261 -30.03 6.72 -0.97
C ASN A 261 -30.84 5.98 0.12
N ALA A 262 -30.98 6.53 1.32
CA ALA A 262 -31.82 5.97 2.38
C ALA A 262 -33.30 5.88 1.96
N LEU A 263 -33.82 6.93 1.30
CA LEU A 263 -35.19 6.93 0.79
C LEU A 263 -35.43 5.89 -0.31
N ARG A 264 -34.45 5.65 -1.18
CA ARG A 264 -34.55 4.63 -2.25
C ARG A 264 -34.56 3.19 -1.74
N MET A 265 -33.97 2.94 -0.57
CA MET A 265 -33.95 1.61 0.04
C MET A 265 -35.24 1.32 0.85
N ALA A 266 -36.02 2.35 1.19
CA ALA A 266 -37.28 2.22 1.92
C ALA A 266 -38.48 1.93 1.00
N HIS A 267 -38.29 1.97 -0.32
CA HIS A 267 -39.27 1.68 -1.37
C HIS A 267 -38.81 0.46 -2.20
#